data_61bb3e9647501088ba4d26c38283981d
#
_entry.id   61bb3e9647501088ba4d26c38283981d
#
_cell.length_a   1.000
_cell.length_b   1.000
_cell.length_c   1.000
_cell.angle_alpha   90.00
_cell.angle_beta   90.00
_cell.angle_gamma   90.00
#
_symmetry.space_group_name_H-M   'P 1'
#
loop_
_entity.id
_entity.type
_entity.pdbx_description
1 polymer ?
#
loop_
_entity_poly.entity_id
_entity_poly.type
_entity_poly.pdbx_seq_one_letter_code
_entity_poly.pdbx_strand_id
1 'polypeptide(L)'
;VKGLPPRVDRRDPSRLDRRKIPALAGHLELLAKMSGHLAVTLNIEDTIEKAIELITKYVNAEAGSLFLLDDNGLQLTCKASVGPVDIHGITLKANEGVVGQCVTENTSRMVRDVSVEPNFAHSIDESTGFHTRSILCAPMSTHDTRLGAIELINKKDGDGLFSETDLMMLQTLTAAAALAVRNARMAESLVQQERINREIELAIEMQRSLLPAPRPAPFPVCGVNLPAYEVSGDFYDFFELPDGRIYFSLGDVSGKGMDAALLMSKTASLFRCVGKTLHDPGALLATINRELCETSIHGMFVTMACGILDIATGSVRLANAGHEPPLIHHTDGSFVAIPASAPPLGILPLEVGPDGIREELFTLDGGTLYIFTDGVTEGRLTSGRLLDVDGFKEIISCHAGDKAAERIQSVVTQLGGSGEQRHDDITILAVEDPSRRTTHTHTACGSEPLVSLTFPARAEELHPVRELVRETCEQCGCPPAMAQDLVIAIGEACQNIVRHAYKDVDDGEATLDIRCGDGMMEFCLTDAAPPVDQEKVKPVWPKEIHPGGLGVCLIHNIMDRVEYLPAPSGRGNRLRMVKFFKR
;
A
#
# COMPACT_ATOMS: atom_id res chain seq x y z
N VAL A 1 -49.61 77.68 -10.16
CA VAL A 1 -48.16 77.82 -10.41
C VAL A 1 -47.52 76.50 -10.03
N LYS A 2 -47.10 75.72 -11.06
CA LYS A 2 -46.48 74.40 -10.91
C LYS A 2 -44.95 74.57 -10.76
N GLY A 3 -44.39 74.09 -9.68
CA GLY A 3 -42.94 74.01 -9.49
C GLY A 3 -42.34 72.82 -10.24
N LEU A 4 -41.24 73.06 -10.98
CA LEU A 4 -40.42 72.06 -11.65
C LEU A 4 -39.57 71.27 -10.61
N PRO A 5 -39.36 69.97 -10.79
CA PRO A 5 -38.48 69.18 -9.95
C PRO A 5 -36.98 69.49 -10.24
N PRO A 6 -36.05 69.26 -9.30
CA PRO A 6 -34.63 69.58 -9.44
C PRO A 6 -33.95 68.63 -10.45
N ARG A 7 -33.05 69.19 -11.26
CA ARG A 7 -32.18 68.45 -12.17
C ARG A 7 -31.30 67.46 -11.43
N VAL A 8 -31.47 66.19 -11.73
CA VAL A 8 -30.50 65.13 -11.35
C VAL A 8 -29.26 65.29 -12.21
N ASP A 9 -28.14 65.59 -11.58
CA ASP A 9 -26.80 65.63 -12.18
C ASP A 9 -26.39 64.20 -12.59
N ARG A 10 -26.58 63.83 -13.86
CA ARG A 10 -26.08 62.59 -14.43
C ARG A 10 -24.60 62.75 -14.68
N ARG A 11 -23.75 62.46 -13.68
CA ARG A 11 -22.33 62.24 -13.92
C ARG A 11 -22.19 60.89 -14.66
N ASP A 12 -21.66 60.97 -15.86
CA ASP A 12 -21.34 59.85 -16.74
C ASP A 12 -20.36 58.88 -16.05
N PRO A 13 -20.70 57.62 -15.80
CA PRO A 13 -19.81 56.64 -15.16
C PRO A 13 -18.60 56.25 -16.04
N SER A 14 -18.54 56.68 -17.29
CA SER A 14 -17.49 56.26 -18.25
C SER A 14 -16.23 57.12 -18.24
N ARG A 15 -16.15 58.17 -17.43
CA ARG A 15 -14.89 58.93 -17.27
C ARG A 15 -13.95 58.19 -16.29
N LEU A 16 -13.29 57.16 -16.77
CA LEU A 16 -12.06 56.61 -16.14
C LEU A 16 -11.09 57.77 -15.96
N ASP A 17 -10.78 58.08 -14.72
CA ASP A 17 -9.79 59.09 -14.38
C ASP A 17 -8.44 58.71 -15.01
N ARG A 18 -8.04 59.41 -16.07
CA ARG A 18 -6.82 59.14 -16.84
C ARG A 18 -5.54 59.16 -16.01
N ARG A 19 -5.60 59.66 -14.76
CA ARG A 19 -4.48 59.65 -13.80
C ARG A 19 -4.34 58.29 -13.08
N LYS A 20 -5.39 57.42 -13.08
CA LYS A 20 -5.35 56.09 -12.45
C LYS A 20 -4.78 55.01 -13.37
N ILE A 21 -4.74 55.23 -14.69
CA ILE A 21 -4.28 54.24 -15.66
C ILE A 21 -2.77 53.92 -15.54
N PRO A 22 -1.84 54.88 -15.34
CA PRO A 22 -0.42 54.59 -15.16
C PRO A 22 -0.11 53.83 -13.87
N ALA A 23 -0.84 54.12 -12.79
CA ALA A 23 -0.67 53.44 -11.52
C ALA A 23 -1.12 51.95 -11.61
N LEU A 24 -2.24 51.69 -12.30
CA LEU A 24 -2.74 50.36 -12.52
C LEU A 24 -1.80 49.50 -13.40
N ALA A 25 -1.21 50.09 -14.42
CA ALA A 25 -0.22 49.41 -15.27
C ALA A 25 1.05 49.04 -14.50
N GLY A 26 1.55 49.92 -13.61
CA GLY A 26 2.69 49.65 -12.74
C GLY A 26 2.39 48.51 -11.72
N HIS A 27 1.16 48.41 -11.22
CA HIS A 27 0.73 47.34 -10.33
C HIS A 27 0.72 45.98 -11.03
N LEU A 28 0.20 45.89 -12.26
CA LEU A 28 0.19 44.68 -13.07
C LEU A 28 1.60 44.20 -13.45
N GLU A 29 2.50 45.16 -13.77
CA GLU A 29 3.90 44.84 -14.08
C GLU A 29 4.65 44.30 -12.86
N LEU A 30 4.41 44.85 -11.68
CA LEU A 30 5.00 44.33 -10.45
C LEU A 30 4.47 42.93 -10.09
N LEU A 31 3.15 42.72 -10.18
CA LEU A 31 2.56 41.40 -9.97
C LEU A 31 3.13 40.37 -10.94
N ALA A 32 3.30 40.72 -12.21
CA ALA A 32 3.91 39.85 -13.20
C ALA A 32 5.39 39.54 -12.88
N LYS A 33 6.17 40.56 -12.47
CA LYS A 33 7.56 40.37 -12.03
C LYS A 33 7.65 39.51 -10.77
N MET A 34 6.84 39.76 -9.77
CA MET A 34 6.79 38.93 -8.56
C MET A 34 6.39 37.50 -8.88
N SER A 35 5.29 37.29 -9.62
CA SER A 35 4.88 35.95 -10.05
C SER A 35 5.97 35.21 -10.81
N GLY A 36 6.69 35.90 -11.71
CA GLY A 36 7.79 35.34 -12.48
C GLY A 36 9.01 34.96 -11.62
N HIS A 37 9.38 35.78 -10.64
CA HIS A 37 10.52 35.48 -9.75
C HIS A 37 10.15 34.42 -8.70
N LEU A 38 8.94 34.47 -8.14
CA LEU A 38 8.46 33.53 -7.13
C LEU A 38 8.11 32.14 -7.70
N ALA A 39 7.84 32.04 -9.02
CA ALA A 39 7.55 30.76 -9.68
C ALA A 39 8.80 29.91 -9.98
N VAL A 40 10.00 30.53 -9.99
CA VAL A 40 11.26 29.86 -10.37
C VAL A 40 12.06 29.35 -9.17
N THR A 41 11.82 29.90 -7.98
CA THR A 41 12.60 29.59 -6.77
C THR A 41 11.95 28.44 -6.01
N LEU A 42 12.67 27.31 -5.90
CA LEU A 42 12.25 26.14 -5.12
C LEU A 42 12.63 26.26 -3.63
N ASN A 43 13.44 27.25 -3.26
CA ASN A 43 13.86 27.50 -1.89
C ASN A 43 12.93 28.56 -1.26
N ILE A 44 12.35 28.21 -0.12
CA ILE A 44 11.43 29.07 0.61
C ILE A 44 12.13 30.34 1.14
N GLU A 45 13.38 30.24 1.62
CA GLU A 45 14.14 31.36 2.17
C GLU A 45 14.42 32.42 1.11
N ASP A 46 14.95 32.01 -0.04
CA ASP A 46 15.19 32.92 -1.18
C ASP A 46 13.90 33.59 -1.67
N THR A 47 12.79 32.84 -1.65
CA THR A 47 11.46 33.33 -2.03
C THR A 47 10.99 34.45 -1.12
N ILE A 48 11.14 34.23 0.21
CA ILE A 48 10.71 35.18 1.25
C ILE A 48 11.56 36.45 1.22
N GLU A 49 12.90 36.32 1.16
CA GLU A 49 13.81 37.48 1.10
C GLU A 49 13.53 38.35 -0.11
N LYS A 50 13.35 37.74 -1.27
CA LYS A 50 13.06 38.46 -2.49
C LYS A 50 11.72 39.15 -2.49
N ALA A 51 10.70 38.52 -1.91
CA ALA A 51 9.37 39.09 -1.77
C ALA A 51 9.41 40.36 -0.93
N ILE A 52 10.03 40.32 0.27
CA ILE A 52 10.07 41.48 1.17
C ILE A 52 10.91 42.64 0.57
N GLU A 53 12.03 42.34 -0.10
CA GLU A 53 12.84 43.33 -0.78
C GLU A 53 12.02 44.10 -1.83
N LEU A 54 11.33 43.37 -2.71
CA LEU A 54 10.52 43.95 -3.77
C LEU A 54 9.35 44.78 -3.24
N ILE A 55 8.65 44.25 -2.22
CA ILE A 55 7.49 44.91 -1.60
C ILE A 55 7.92 46.22 -0.92
N THR A 56 8.98 46.17 -0.08
CA THR A 56 9.50 47.34 0.66
C THR A 56 9.92 48.44 -0.28
N LYS A 57 10.66 48.10 -1.34
CA LYS A 57 11.12 49.04 -2.36
C LYS A 57 9.96 49.67 -3.13
N TYR A 58 8.96 48.86 -3.51
CA TYR A 58 7.85 49.33 -4.33
C TYR A 58 6.91 50.25 -3.56
N VAL A 59 6.59 49.91 -2.29
CA VAL A 59 5.76 50.75 -1.43
C VAL A 59 6.55 51.96 -0.92
N ASN A 60 7.87 52.01 -1.15
CA ASN A 60 8.79 53.03 -0.68
C ASN A 60 8.76 53.21 0.85
N ALA A 61 8.86 52.08 1.58
CA ALA A 61 8.98 52.06 3.03
C ALA A 61 10.45 52.10 3.47
N GLU A 62 10.71 52.51 4.70
CA GLU A 62 12.05 52.57 5.31
C GLU A 62 12.57 51.19 5.67
N ALA A 63 11.67 50.35 6.22
CA ALA A 63 11.93 48.95 6.54
C ALA A 63 10.71 48.08 6.19
N GLY A 64 10.97 46.79 6.00
CA GLY A 64 9.94 45.79 5.80
C GLY A 64 10.36 44.46 6.42
N SER A 65 9.43 43.74 6.97
CA SER A 65 9.64 42.45 7.60
C SER A 65 8.54 41.46 7.24
N LEU A 66 8.92 40.19 7.11
CA LEU A 66 8.02 39.09 6.86
C LEU A 66 8.09 38.13 8.03
N PHE A 67 6.96 37.95 8.69
CA PHE A 67 6.79 37.02 9.80
C PHE A 67 6.01 35.80 9.34
N LEU A 68 6.50 34.61 9.67
CA LEU A 68 5.77 33.35 9.49
C LEU A 68 5.29 32.82 10.83
N LEU A 69 4.07 32.33 10.82
CA LEU A 69 3.47 31.61 11.93
C LEU A 69 4.05 30.21 12.00
N ASP A 70 4.35 29.73 13.21
CA ASP A 70 4.75 28.35 13.44
C ASP A 70 3.59 27.37 13.22
N ASP A 71 3.91 26.07 13.10
CA ASP A 71 2.91 25.01 12.84
C ASP A 71 1.90 24.85 13.99
N ASN A 72 2.27 25.27 15.22
CA ASN A 72 1.40 25.25 16.40
C ASN A 72 0.48 26.47 16.48
N GLY A 73 0.68 27.49 15.64
CA GLY A 73 -0.10 28.71 15.62
C GLY A 73 0.15 29.63 16.82
N LEU A 74 1.25 29.47 17.56
CA LEU A 74 1.53 30.17 18.80
C LEU A 74 2.57 31.27 18.70
N GLN A 75 3.49 31.17 17.73
CA GLN A 75 4.61 32.10 17.57
C GLN A 75 4.75 32.60 16.14
N LEU A 76 5.13 33.86 16.00
CA LEU A 76 5.50 34.49 14.75
C LEU A 76 7.01 34.71 14.75
N THR A 77 7.71 34.19 13.76
CA THR A 77 9.17 34.35 13.59
C THR A 77 9.44 35.24 12.39
N CYS A 78 10.25 36.27 12.54
CA CYS A 78 10.75 37.07 11.44
C CYS A 78 11.69 36.22 10.56
N LYS A 79 11.28 35.94 9.35
CA LYS A 79 12.02 35.09 8.39
C LYS A 79 12.79 35.90 7.36
N ALA A 80 12.44 37.16 7.16
CA ALA A 80 13.20 38.10 6.35
C ALA A 80 12.94 39.52 6.80
N SER A 81 13.98 40.34 6.74
CA SER A 81 13.91 41.78 7.03
C SER A 81 14.74 42.58 6.02
N VAL A 82 14.25 43.77 5.71
CA VAL A 82 14.92 44.75 4.85
C VAL A 82 14.82 46.11 5.50
N GLY A 83 15.95 46.77 5.69
CA GLY A 83 15.98 48.10 6.34
C GLY A 83 17.32 48.36 7.03
N PRO A 84 17.40 49.46 7.85
CA PRO A 84 18.61 49.84 8.55
C PRO A 84 19.04 48.86 9.65
N VAL A 85 18.10 48.07 10.17
CA VAL A 85 18.32 47.12 11.26
C VAL A 85 17.83 45.76 10.82
N ASP A 86 18.64 44.72 11.06
CA ASP A 86 18.26 43.33 10.83
C ASP A 86 17.54 42.78 12.04
N ILE A 87 16.31 42.32 11.83
CA ILE A 87 15.45 41.67 12.84
C ILE A 87 15.19 40.19 12.53
N HIS A 88 15.96 39.60 11.61
CA HIS A 88 15.84 38.18 11.28
C HIS A 88 15.94 37.32 12.54
N GLY A 89 15.05 36.33 12.68
CA GLY A 89 15.03 35.41 13.81
C GLY A 89 14.30 35.93 15.07
N ILE A 90 13.91 37.22 15.11
CA ILE A 90 13.08 37.71 16.23
C ILE A 90 11.74 36.97 16.25
N THR A 91 11.33 36.56 17.45
CA THR A 91 10.07 35.85 17.69
C THR A 91 9.10 36.70 18.51
N LEU A 92 7.83 36.68 18.13
CA LEU A 92 6.72 37.31 18.80
C LEU A 92 5.65 36.27 19.13
N LYS A 93 4.82 36.51 20.15
CA LYS A 93 3.62 35.68 20.29
C LYS A 93 2.65 35.95 19.15
N ALA A 94 1.87 34.95 18.75
CA ALA A 94 0.94 35.08 17.63
C ALA A 94 -0.08 36.21 17.75
N ASN A 95 -0.31 36.73 18.95
CA ASN A 95 -1.22 37.87 19.24
C ASN A 95 -0.50 39.16 19.69
N GLU A 96 0.83 39.20 19.62
CA GLU A 96 1.65 40.30 20.08
C GLU A 96 1.92 41.33 18.96
N GLY A 97 1.79 42.61 19.29
CA GLY A 97 2.05 43.70 18.39
C GLY A 97 1.02 43.85 17.25
N VAL A 98 1.27 44.80 16.35
CA VAL A 98 0.42 45.05 15.18
C VAL A 98 0.42 43.83 14.23
N VAL A 99 1.56 43.18 14.09
CA VAL A 99 1.71 41.97 13.27
C VAL A 99 0.87 40.81 13.82
N GLY A 100 0.95 40.56 15.15
CA GLY A 100 0.19 39.47 15.76
C GLY A 100 -1.32 39.69 15.65
N GLN A 101 -1.80 40.90 15.86
CA GLN A 101 -3.20 41.23 15.63
C GLN A 101 -3.63 41.03 14.18
N CYS A 102 -2.79 41.50 13.23
CA CYS A 102 -3.06 41.34 11.82
C CYS A 102 -3.25 39.85 11.44
N VAL A 103 -2.41 38.96 11.96
CA VAL A 103 -2.51 37.52 11.73
C VAL A 103 -3.72 36.90 12.44
N THR A 104 -3.94 37.26 13.71
CA THR A 104 -5.01 36.67 14.54
C THR A 104 -6.40 37.04 14.01
N GLU A 105 -6.59 38.30 13.61
CA GLU A 105 -7.86 38.79 13.07
C GLU A 105 -7.99 38.56 11.56
N ASN A 106 -6.90 38.17 10.89
CA ASN A 106 -6.80 38.05 9.45
C ASN A 106 -7.25 39.32 8.71
N THR A 107 -6.88 40.46 9.24
CA THR A 107 -7.22 41.78 8.71
C THR A 107 -6.00 42.67 8.61
N SER A 108 -5.89 43.41 7.52
CA SER A 108 -4.79 44.37 7.33
C SER A 108 -4.94 45.57 8.28
N ARG A 109 -3.82 46.10 8.75
CA ARG A 109 -3.72 47.20 9.68
C ARG A 109 -2.88 48.34 9.09
N MET A 110 -3.37 49.57 9.28
CA MET A 110 -2.62 50.78 8.94
C MET A 110 -2.59 51.70 10.16
N VAL A 111 -1.41 51.82 10.77
CA VAL A 111 -1.15 52.66 11.92
C VAL A 111 -0.39 53.88 11.45
N ARG A 112 -1.02 55.05 11.57
CA ARG A 112 -0.42 56.33 11.11
C ARG A 112 0.50 56.96 12.15
N ASP A 113 0.24 56.68 13.43
CA ASP A 113 1.04 57.18 14.55
C ASP A 113 1.11 56.04 15.61
N VAL A 114 2.29 55.45 15.78
CA VAL A 114 2.50 54.37 16.74
C VAL A 114 2.46 54.85 18.20
N SER A 115 2.61 56.15 18.48
CA SER A 115 2.58 56.69 19.85
C SER A 115 1.21 56.59 20.52
N VAL A 116 0.16 56.44 19.74
CA VAL A 116 -1.23 56.27 20.19
C VAL A 116 -1.77 54.84 19.98
N GLU A 117 -0.95 53.92 19.46
CA GLU A 117 -1.34 52.55 19.19
C GLU A 117 -1.10 51.68 20.43
N PRO A 118 -2.15 51.21 21.10
CA PRO A 118 -2.03 50.46 22.38
C PRO A 118 -1.26 49.13 22.24
N ASN A 119 -1.25 48.55 21.05
CA ASN A 119 -0.68 47.23 20.79
C ASN A 119 0.67 47.30 20.06
N PHE A 120 1.31 48.46 20.03
CA PHE A 120 2.64 48.58 19.44
C PHE A 120 3.69 47.86 20.33
N ALA A 121 4.51 47.02 19.76
CA ALA A 121 5.57 46.29 20.46
C ALA A 121 6.83 47.15 20.64
N HIS A 122 6.84 48.03 21.63
CA HIS A 122 7.95 48.96 21.96
C HIS A 122 9.30 48.24 22.17
N SER A 123 9.26 46.97 22.61
CA SER A 123 10.44 46.17 22.92
C SER A 123 11.38 46.00 21.75
N ILE A 124 10.88 45.97 20.50
CA ILE A 124 11.69 45.84 19.30
C ILE A 124 12.43 47.15 19.05
N ASP A 125 11.76 48.28 19.09
CA ASP A 125 12.38 49.61 18.93
C ASP A 125 13.45 49.87 20.01
N GLU A 126 13.17 49.51 21.26
CA GLU A 126 14.09 49.64 22.40
C GLU A 126 15.36 48.76 22.20
N SER A 127 15.18 47.54 21.72
CA SER A 127 16.30 46.60 21.53
C SER A 127 17.17 46.95 20.29
N THR A 128 16.56 47.56 19.28
CA THR A 128 17.21 47.81 17.98
C THR A 128 17.68 49.27 17.83
N GLY A 129 17.17 50.18 18.62
CA GLY A 129 17.37 51.62 18.48
C GLY A 129 16.68 52.22 17.24
N PHE A 130 15.81 51.47 16.59
CA PHE A 130 15.04 51.93 15.44
C PHE A 130 13.84 52.76 15.91
N HIS A 131 13.45 53.77 15.16
CA HIS A 131 12.35 54.66 15.52
C HIS A 131 11.17 54.47 14.58
N THR A 132 10.20 53.68 15.02
CA THR A 132 8.96 53.44 14.29
C THR A 132 8.00 54.62 14.45
N ARG A 133 7.45 55.11 13.31
CA ARG A 133 6.48 56.23 13.25
C ARG A 133 5.13 55.79 12.72
N SER A 134 5.17 55.03 11.63
CA SER A 134 3.96 54.52 10.98
C SER A 134 4.17 53.08 10.52
N ILE A 135 3.09 52.30 10.57
CA ILE A 135 3.10 50.85 10.22
C ILE A 135 2.00 50.58 9.22
N LEU A 136 2.33 49.73 8.24
CA LEU A 136 1.40 49.10 7.32
C LEU A 136 1.60 47.62 7.35
N CYS A 137 0.57 46.85 7.74
CA CYS A 137 0.65 45.39 7.91
C CYS A 137 -0.48 44.70 7.16
N ALA A 138 -0.18 43.60 6.46
CA ALA A 138 -1.15 42.78 5.77
C ALA A 138 -0.93 41.27 6.08
N PRO A 139 -2.00 40.49 6.31
CA PRO A 139 -1.88 39.08 6.65
C PRO A 139 -1.53 38.27 5.40
N MET A 140 -0.60 37.35 5.56
CA MET A 140 -0.30 36.29 4.60
C MET A 140 -1.25 35.10 4.89
N SER A 141 -2.34 35.03 4.15
CA SER A 141 -3.32 33.95 4.30
C SER A 141 -3.74 33.42 2.95
N THR A 142 -4.07 32.15 2.92
CA THR A 142 -4.81 31.51 1.83
C THR A 142 -6.21 31.18 2.34
N HIS A 143 -7.11 30.67 1.47
CA HIS A 143 -8.51 30.45 1.84
C HIS A 143 -8.69 29.73 3.19
N ASP A 144 -7.80 28.78 3.52
CA ASP A 144 -7.93 27.88 4.66
C ASP A 144 -6.80 27.98 5.70
N THR A 145 -5.73 28.76 5.42
CA THR A 145 -4.53 28.72 6.26
C THR A 145 -3.95 30.12 6.48
N ARG A 146 -3.65 30.46 7.73
CA ARG A 146 -2.88 31.65 8.09
C ARG A 146 -1.40 31.28 8.08
N LEU A 147 -0.60 31.97 7.29
CA LEU A 147 0.84 31.70 7.12
C LEU A 147 1.70 32.70 7.91
N GLY A 148 1.22 33.92 8.14
CA GLY A 148 1.95 34.98 8.79
C GLY A 148 1.48 36.36 8.37
N ALA A 149 2.39 37.35 8.33
CA ALA A 149 2.10 38.71 7.85
C ALA A 149 3.36 39.38 7.27
N ILE A 150 3.13 40.38 6.43
CA ILE A 150 4.15 41.35 5.99
C ILE A 150 3.86 42.67 6.65
N GLU A 151 4.89 43.26 7.26
CA GLU A 151 4.86 44.56 7.91
C GLU A 151 5.83 45.50 7.17
N LEU A 152 5.37 46.72 6.87
CA LEU A 152 6.17 47.78 6.35
C LEU A 152 6.18 48.96 7.32
N ILE A 153 7.35 49.54 7.54
CA ILE A 153 7.56 50.58 8.55
C ILE A 153 8.08 51.86 7.88
N ASN A 154 7.52 52.97 8.31
CA ASN A 154 7.91 54.34 7.93
C ASN A 154 7.86 54.60 6.41
N LYS A 155 6.81 55.22 5.92
CA LYS A 155 6.71 55.69 4.54
C LYS A 155 7.76 56.77 4.28
N LYS A 156 8.48 56.68 3.16
CA LYS A 156 9.52 57.67 2.78
C LYS A 156 8.97 58.87 2.02
N ASP A 157 7.84 58.75 1.32
CA ASP A 157 7.26 59.76 0.45
C ASP A 157 6.22 60.63 1.16
N GLY A 158 5.96 61.82 0.58
CA GLY A 158 4.86 62.70 0.97
C GLY A 158 4.98 63.23 2.38
N ASP A 159 3.95 62.98 3.19
CA ASP A 159 3.85 63.34 4.61
C ASP A 159 4.45 62.30 5.55
N GLY A 160 5.04 61.21 4.99
CA GLY A 160 5.58 60.10 5.77
C GLY A 160 4.53 59.09 6.23
N LEU A 161 3.30 59.19 5.73
CA LEU A 161 2.18 58.35 6.13
C LEU A 161 1.75 57.42 5.00
N PHE A 162 1.35 56.20 5.35
CA PHE A 162 0.78 55.26 4.41
C PHE A 162 -0.64 55.64 3.99
N SER A 163 -0.98 55.43 2.74
CA SER A 163 -2.29 55.69 2.13
C SER A 163 -3.11 54.40 1.96
N GLU A 164 -4.42 54.55 1.70
CA GLU A 164 -5.31 53.45 1.33
C GLU A 164 -4.83 52.72 0.04
N THR A 165 -4.14 53.43 -0.85
CA THR A 165 -3.55 52.85 -2.06
C THR A 165 -2.37 51.93 -1.69
N ASP A 166 -1.52 52.36 -0.72
CA ASP A 166 -0.41 51.54 -0.22
C ASP A 166 -0.96 50.28 0.47
N LEU A 167 -2.08 50.39 1.23
CA LEU A 167 -2.74 49.27 1.87
C LEU A 167 -3.26 48.25 0.85
N MET A 168 -4.02 48.70 -0.15
CA MET A 168 -4.53 47.81 -1.21
C MET A 168 -3.39 47.10 -1.95
N MET A 169 -2.31 47.80 -2.15
CA MET A 169 -1.13 47.27 -2.83
C MET A 169 -0.45 46.23 -1.96
N LEU A 170 -0.18 46.50 -0.69
CA LEU A 170 0.40 45.56 0.22
C LEU A 170 -0.47 44.29 0.33
N GLN A 171 -1.79 44.40 0.44
CA GLN A 171 -2.71 43.29 0.45
C GLN A 171 -2.55 42.37 -0.79
N THR A 172 -2.49 42.98 -1.97
CA THR A 172 -2.34 42.24 -3.24
C THR A 172 -1.00 41.51 -3.32
N LEU A 173 0.08 42.19 -2.93
CA LEU A 173 1.43 41.64 -2.95
C LEU A 173 1.62 40.57 -1.90
N THR A 174 1.04 40.76 -0.71
CA THR A 174 1.08 39.81 0.39
C THR A 174 0.29 38.54 0.04
N ALA A 175 -0.84 38.64 -0.66
CA ALA A 175 -1.58 37.50 -1.15
C ALA A 175 -0.77 36.66 -2.16
N ALA A 176 -0.05 37.34 -3.08
CA ALA A 176 0.85 36.68 -4.04
C ALA A 176 2.02 35.98 -3.31
N ALA A 177 2.63 36.65 -2.31
CA ALA A 177 3.70 36.07 -1.50
C ALA A 177 3.20 34.89 -0.68
N ALA A 178 1.99 34.96 -0.11
CA ALA A 178 1.37 33.85 0.62
C ALA A 178 1.22 32.61 -0.27
N LEU A 179 0.76 32.77 -1.50
CA LEU A 179 0.63 31.66 -2.45
C LEU A 179 2.01 31.06 -2.80
N ALA A 180 3.02 31.90 -3.03
CA ALA A 180 4.37 31.45 -3.33
C ALA A 180 5.00 30.65 -2.17
N VAL A 181 4.89 31.16 -0.95
CA VAL A 181 5.36 30.47 0.27
C VAL A 181 4.65 29.12 0.45
N ARG A 182 3.33 29.07 0.23
CA ARG A 182 2.58 27.82 0.28
C ARG A 182 3.06 26.81 -0.76
N ASN A 183 3.27 27.25 -2.00
CA ASN A 183 3.74 26.39 -3.08
C ASN A 183 5.15 25.86 -2.79
N ALA A 184 6.05 26.69 -2.27
CA ALA A 184 7.40 26.27 -1.88
C ALA A 184 7.35 25.21 -0.76
N ARG A 185 6.54 25.41 0.30
CA ARG A 185 6.34 24.42 1.37
C ARG A 185 5.79 23.10 0.84
N MET A 186 4.81 23.16 -0.08
CA MET A 186 4.28 21.97 -0.72
C MET A 186 5.35 21.23 -1.55
N ALA A 187 6.17 21.96 -2.30
CA ALA A 187 7.25 21.37 -3.09
C ALA A 187 8.29 20.69 -2.20
N GLU A 188 8.73 21.33 -1.11
CA GLU A 188 9.64 20.73 -0.14
C GLU A 188 9.04 19.47 0.51
N SER A 189 7.77 19.53 0.91
CA SER A 189 7.07 18.38 1.49
C SER A 189 6.98 17.20 0.51
N LEU A 190 6.70 17.46 -0.77
CA LEU A 190 6.66 16.44 -1.81
C LEU A 190 8.04 15.80 -2.05
N VAL A 191 9.11 16.60 -2.10
CA VAL A 191 10.49 16.08 -2.25
C VAL A 191 10.87 15.21 -1.04
N GLN A 192 10.53 15.64 0.16
CA GLN A 192 10.80 14.86 1.37
C GLN A 192 10.00 13.55 1.39
N GLN A 193 8.72 13.60 0.99
CA GLN A 193 7.88 12.40 0.88
C GLN A 193 8.43 11.41 -0.14
N GLU A 194 8.87 11.89 -1.31
CA GLU A 194 9.47 11.07 -2.36
C GLU A 194 10.76 10.40 -1.88
N ARG A 195 11.58 11.15 -1.12
CA ARG A 195 12.80 10.59 -0.51
C ARG A 195 12.49 9.47 0.48
N ILE A 196 11.51 9.68 1.38
CA ILE A 196 11.09 8.67 2.36
C ILE A 196 10.56 7.44 1.64
N ASN A 197 9.70 7.61 0.62
CA ASN A 197 9.16 6.49 -0.16
C ASN A 197 10.28 5.68 -0.81
N ARG A 198 11.31 6.33 -1.34
CA ARG A 198 12.45 5.65 -1.95
C ARG A 198 13.30 4.87 -0.93
N GLU A 199 13.48 5.40 0.27
CA GLU A 199 14.15 4.70 1.37
C GLU A 199 13.36 3.45 1.80
N ILE A 200 12.02 3.53 1.84
CA ILE A 200 11.15 2.39 2.11
C ILE A 200 11.23 1.34 0.99
N GLU A 201 11.19 1.74 -0.28
CA GLU A 201 11.34 0.81 -1.42
C GLU A 201 12.65 0.01 -1.33
N LEU A 202 13.76 0.68 -1.00
CA LEU A 202 15.04 0.00 -0.81
C LEU A 202 15.00 -1.00 0.36
N ALA A 203 14.34 -0.65 1.46
CA ALA A 203 14.17 -1.56 2.59
C ALA A 203 13.35 -2.80 2.21
N ILE A 204 12.29 -2.65 1.41
CA ILE A 204 11.48 -3.75 0.87
C ILE A 204 12.33 -4.67 -0.01
N GLU A 205 13.14 -4.11 -0.91
CA GLU A 205 14.04 -4.90 -1.77
C GLU A 205 15.08 -5.69 -0.95
N MET A 206 15.69 -5.05 0.04
CA MET A 206 16.62 -5.71 0.94
C MET A 206 15.96 -6.86 1.71
N GLN A 207 14.77 -6.63 2.25
CA GLN A 207 14.02 -7.66 2.99
C GLN A 207 13.65 -8.84 2.09
N ARG A 208 13.15 -8.58 0.87
CA ARG A 208 12.83 -9.63 -0.10
C ARG A 208 14.05 -10.48 -0.48
N SER A 209 15.23 -9.89 -0.49
CA SER A 209 16.47 -10.62 -0.78
C SER A 209 16.88 -11.62 0.32
N LEU A 210 16.32 -11.49 1.52
CA LEU A 210 16.55 -12.43 2.62
C LEU A 210 15.65 -13.67 2.53
N LEU A 211 14.51 -13.56 1.85
CA LEU A 211 13.63 -14.70 1.63
C LEU A 211 14.22 -15.65 0.57
N PRO A 212 13.99 -16.96 0.69
CA PRO A 212 14.52 -17.91 -0.27
C PRO A 212 13.88 -17.72 -1.64
N ALA A 213 14.69 -17.85 -2.70
CA ALA A 213 14.16 -17.88 -4.06
C ALA A 213 13.25 -19.12 -4.25
N PRO A 214 12.12 -18.99 -4.98
CA PRO A 214 11.28 -20.13 -5.30
C PRO A 214 12.07 -21.23 -6.01
N ARG A 215 11.93 -22.47 -5.56
CA ARG A 215 12.58 -23.64 -6.18
C ARG A 215 11.57 -24.35 -7.09
N PRO A 216 11.99 -24.76 -8.31
CA PRO A 216 11.10 -25.52 -9.18
C PRO A 216 10.80 -26.91 -8.58
N ALA A 217 9.59 -27.41 -8.85
CA ALA A 217 9.23 -28.79 -8.49
C ALA A 217 10.13 -29.82 -9.20
N PRO A 218 10.50 -30.92 -8.52
CA PRO A 218 9.98 -31.43 -7.26
C PRO A 218 10.86 -31.07 -6.05
N PHE A 219 10.83 -29.83 -5.58
CA PHE A 219 11.48 -29.45 -4.33
C PHE A 219 10.46 -29.59 -3.16
N PRO A 220 10.81 -30.24 -2.03
CA PRO A 220 9.82 -30.61 -1.02
C PRO A 220 9.42 -29.48 -0.07
N VAL A 221 10.01 -28.30 -0.20
CA VAL A 221 9.70 -27.15 0.64
C VAL A 221 9.26 -25.97 -0.23
N CYS A 222 8.13 -25.38 0.13
CA CYS A 222 7.63 -24.15 -0.50
C CYS A 222 7.01 -23.23 0.55
N GLY A 223 7.03 -21.94 0.30
CA GLY A 223 6.45 -20.96 1.20
C GLY A 223 5.99 -19.71 0.50
N VAL A 224 5.18 -18.92 1.18
CA VAL A 224 4.70 -17.60 0.77
C VAL A 224 4.78 -16.65 1.95
N ASN A 225 5.14 -15.41 1.68
CA ASN A 225 5.07 -14.30 2.63
C ASN A 225 4.35 -13.12 1.95
N LEU A 226 3.31 -12.62 2.58
CA LEU A 226 2.49 -11.51 2.10
C LEU A 226 2.40 -10.45 3.17
N PRO A 227 3.20 -9.39 3.08
CA PRO A 227 3.20 -8.30 4.04
C PRO A 227 1.85 -7.59 4.13
N ALA A 228 1.44 -7.18 5.34
CA ALA A 228 0.28 -6.31 5.58
C ALA A 228 0.62 -4.83 5.35
N TYR A 229 1.86 -4.46 5.63
CA TYR A 229 2.42 -3.12 5.47
C TYR A 229 3.54 -3.14 4.41
N GLU A 230 4.29 -2.05 4.34
CA GLU A 230 5.40 -1.93 3.38
C GLU A 230 6.50 -2.97 3.62
N VAL A 231 6.76 -3.29 4.89
CA VAL A 231 7.74 -4.30 5.33
C VAL A 231 7.08 -5.29 6.28
N SER A 232 7.58 -6.54 6.31
CA SER A 232 7.04 -7.64 7.09
C SER A 232 7.84 -7.89 8.39
N GLY A 233 7.13 -8.24 9.47
CA GLY A 233 7.73 -8.85 10.67
C GLY A 233 8.01 -10.33 10.49
N ASP A 234 7.27 -10.97 9.59
CA ASP A 234 7.37 -12.39 9.30
C ASP A 234 8.50 -12.74 8.34
N PHE A 235 9.04 -13.93 8.49
CA PHE A 235 9.96 -14.53 7.53
C PHE A 235 9.83 -16.04 7.48
N TYR A 236 10.25 -16.61 6.37
CA TYR A 236 10.56 -18.03 6.25
C TYR A 236 11.86 -18.20 5.49
N ASP A 237 12.54 -19.31 5.73
CA ASP A 237 13.76 -19.65 5.00
C ASP A 237 13.95 -21.15 4.92
N PHE A 238 14.66 -21.59 3.88
CA PHE A 238 15.08 -22.98 3.74
C PHE A 238 16.34 -23.08 2.87
N PHE A 239 17.16 -24.06 3.16
CA PHE A 239 18.37 -24.36 2.37
C PHE A 239 18.80 -25.83 2.55
N GLU A 240 19.50 -26.33 1.54
CA GLU A 240 20.07 -27.67 1.56
C GLU A 240 21.37 -27.69 2.39
N LEU A 241 21.51 -28.72 3.21
CA LEU A 241 22.74 -29.05 3.93
C LEU A 241 23.68 -29.87 3.03
N PRO A 242 24.99 -29.92 3.35
CA PRO A 242 25.97 -30.68 2.54
C PRO A 242 25.69 -32.18 2.44
N ASP A 243 24.92 -32.74 3.36
CA ASP A 243 24.50 -34.14 3.40
C ASP A 243 23.16 -34.40 2.70
N GLY A 244 22.60 -33.40 2.05
CA GLY A 244 21.34 -33.50 1.29
C GLY A 244 20.08 -33.32 2.11
N ARG A 245 20.17 -33.13 3.43
CA ARG A 245 19.00 -32.75 4.25
C ARG A 245 18.62 -31.29 3.99
N ILE A 246 17.39 -30.92 4.31
CA ILE A 246 16.90 -29.56 4.16
C ILE A 246 16.63 -28.94 5.52
N TYR A 247 17.28 -27.81 5.81
CA TYR A 247 16.94 -26.95 6.94
C TYR A 247 15.84 -25.99 6.51
N PHE A 248 14.81 -25.82 7.35
CA PHE A 248 13.73 -24.88 7.12
C PHE A 248 13.35 -24.14 8.41
N SER A 249 12.78 -22.96 8.26
CA SER A 249 12.29 -22.16 9.39
C SER A 249 11.16 -21.23 8.96
N LEU A 250 10.33 -20.85 9.92
CA LEU A 250 9.37 -19.77 9.85
C LEU A 250 9.36 -19.06 11.20
N GLY A 251 9.33 -17.73 11.19
CA GLY A 251 9.27 -16.92 12.39
C GLY A 251 8.47 -15.65 12.18
N ASP A 252 7.93 -15.13 13.27
CA ASP A 252 7.17 -13.92 13.36
C ASP A 252 7.69 -13.05 14.50
N VAL A 253 7.85 -11.76 14.25
CA VAL A 253 8.40 -10.75 15.17
C VAL A 253 7.26 -9.95 15.78
N SER A 254 7.23 -9.87 17.11
CA SER A 254 6.27 -9.03 17.83
C SER A 254 6.35 -7.57 17.41
N GLY A 255 5.20 -6.95 17.09
CA GLY A 255 5.12 -5.57 16.64
C GLY A 255 5.06 -5.45 15.13
N LYS A 256 5.06 -4.21 14.61
CA LYS A 256 4.86 -3.91 13.18
C LYS A 256 5.79 -2.80 12.71
N GLY A 257 6.01 -2.72 11.40
CA GLY A 257 6.80 -1.67 10.78
C GLY A 257 8.30 -1.91 10.81
N MET A 258 9.09 -0.84 10.75
CA MET A 258 10.54 -0.91 10.50
C MET A 258 11.32 -1.63 11.60
N ASP A 259 10.94 -1.46 12.87
CA ASP A 259 11.64 -2.10 14.00
C ASP A 259 11.47 -3.64 13.95
N ALA A 260 10.24 -4.11 13.64
CA ALA A 260 9.96 -5.53 13.45
C ALA A 260 10.73 -6.09 12.24
N ALA A 261 10.75 -5.37 11.13
CA ALA A 261 11.48 -5.75 9.92
C ALA A 261 13.01 -5.87 10.15
N LEU A 262 13.59 -5.00 10.95
CA LEU A 262 15.01 -5.05 11.30
C LEU A 262 15.32 -6.26 12.19
N LEU A 263 14.49 -6.54 13.19
CA LEU A 263 14.66 -7.71 14.06
C LEU A 263 14.46 -9.00 13.29
N MET A 264 13.47 -9.04 12.37
CA MET A 264 13.26 -10.14 11.43
C MET A 264 14.52 -10.39 10.59
N SER A 265 15.08 -9.33 9.98
CA SER A 265 16.26 -9.43 9.12
C SER A 265 17.48 -9.98 9.89
N LYS A 266 17.65 -9.56 11.15
CA LYS A 266 18.68 -10.11 12.04
C LYS A 266 18.45 -11.59 12.31
N THR A 267 17.20 -11.98 12.66
CA THR A 267 16.86 -13.36 13.01
C THR A 267 17.01 -14.30 11.82
N ALA A 268 16.52 -13.91 10.64
CA ALA A 268 16.67 -14.68 9.40
C ALA A 268 18.15 -14.86 9.00
N SER A 269 18.96 -13.80 9.17
CA SER A 269 20.39 -13.87 8.91
C SER A 269 21.13 -14.80 9.88
N LEU A 270 20.78 -14.77 11.17
CA LEU A 270 21.31 -15.69 12.17
C LEU A 270 20.92 -17.13 11.85
N PHE A 271 19.67 -17.41 11.50
CA PHE A 271 19.22 -18.73 11.07
C PHE A 271 20.08 -19.26 9.93
N ARG A 272 20.25 -18.49 8.86
CA ARG A 272 21.02 -18.90 7.68
C ARG A 272 22.52 -19.03 7.94
N CYS A 273 23.08 -18.19 8.79
CA CYS A 273 24.50 -18.23 9.11
C CYS A 273 24.85 -19.39 10.04
N VAL A 274 24.15 -19.50 11.17
CA VAL A 274 24.39 -20.51 12.20
C VAL A 274 23.97 -21.90 11.72
N GLY A 275 22.83 -22.00 11.01
CA GLY A 275 22.30 -23.26 10.51
C GLY A 275 23.17 -23.97 9.47
N LYS A 276 24.13 -23.28 8.84
CA LYS A 276 25.13 -23.92 7.96
C LYS A 276 26.13 -24.78 8.70
N THR A 277 26.33 -24.53 9.99
CA THR A 277 27.33 -25.23 10.83
C THR A 277 26.70 -26.00 11.97
N LEU A 278 25.55 -25.57 12.46
CA LEU A 278 24.85 -26.20 13.60
C LEU A 278 23.58 -26.91 13.08
N HIS A 279 23.65 -28.24 12.98
CA HIS A 279 22.59 -29.06 12.40
C HIS A 279 21.71 -29.70 13.48
N ASP A 280 21.35 -28.91 14.48
CA ASP A 280 20.49 -29.26 15.59
C ASP A 280 19.51 -28.12 15.83
N PRO A 281 18.20 -28.29 15.51
CA PRO A 281 17.20 -27.23 15.59
C PRO A 281 17.08 -26.58 16.97
N GLY A 282 17.12 -27.38 18.04
CA GLY A 282 17.03 -26.87 19.40
C GLY A 282 18.23 -26.02 19.78
N ALA A 283 19.45 -26.51 19.47
CA ALA A 283 20.69 -25.76 19.72
C ALA A 283 20.77 -24.49 18.86
N LEU A 284 20.25 -24.52 17.63
CA LEU A 284 20.15 -23.35 16.78
C LEU A 284 19.26 -22.28 17.42
N LEU A 285 18.03 -22.63 17.84
CA LEU A 285 17.13 -21.69 18.49
C LEU A 285 17.71 -21.14 19.79
N ALA A 286 18.38 -21.97 20.60
CA ALA A 286 19.06 -21.51 21.83
C ALA A 286 20.18 -20.50 21.50
N THR A 287 20.93 -20.72 20.42
CA THR A 287 21.97 -19.80 19.97
C THR A 287 21.40 -18.47 19.49
N ILE A 288 20.36 -18.52 18.65
CA ILE A 288 19.63 -17.31 18.19
C ILE A 288 19.06 -16.56 19.39
N ASN A 289 18.42 -17.28 20.33
CA ASN A 289 17.84 -16.67 21.52
C ASN A 289 18.87 -15.90 22.35
N ARG A 290 20.05 -16.48 22.57
CA ARG A 290 21.14 -15.81 23.29
C ARG A 290 21.52 -14.49 22.61
N GLU A 291 21.73 -14.49 21.30
CA GLU A 291 22.06 -13.31 20.52
C GLU A 291 20.95 -12.23 20.54
N LEU A 292 19.70 -12.67 20.60
CA LEU A 292 18.56 -11.76 20.71
C LEU A 292 18.45 -11.16 22.11
N CYS A 293 18.64 -11.97 23.17
CA CYS A 293 18.62 -11.50 24.57
C CYS A 293 19.76 -10.49 24.87
N GLU A 294 20.95 -10.68 24.29
CA GLU A 294 22.10 -9.77 24.48
C GLU A 294 21.86 -8.40 23.83
N THR A 295 21.06 -8.34 22.79
CA THR A 295 20.86 -7.14 21.98
C THR A 295 19.40 -6.68 21.96
N SER A 296 18.59 -7.11 22.94
CA SER A 296 17.16 -6.80 23.02
C SER A 296 16.90 -5.29 22.91
N ILE A 297 16.09 -4.93 21.93
CA ILE A 297 15.63 -3.55 21.68
C ILE A 297 14.13 -3.49 22.03
N HIS A 298 13.78 -2.62 22.97
CA HIS A 298 12.38 -2.27 23.31
C HIS A 298 11.46 -3.42 23.75
N GLY A 299 12.00 -4.56 24.25
CA GLY A 299 11.20 -5.69 24.72
C GLY A 299 10.52 -6.49 23.59
N MET A 300 10.98 -6.38 22.35
CA MET A 300 10.50 -7.16 21.22
C MET A 300 11.01 -8.61 21.31
N PHE A 301 10.22 -9.53 20.81
CA PHE A 301 10.52 -10.96 20.79
C PHE A 301 10.18 -11.58 19.44
N VAL A 302 10.63 -12.81 19.23
CA VAL A 302 10.39 -13.55 17.98
C VAL A 302 9.81 -14.91 18.31
N THR A 303 8.66 -15.24 17.72
CA THR A 303 8.16 -16.61 17.68
C THR A 303 8.83 -17.33 16.52
N MET A 304 9.33 -18.55 16.71
CA MET A 304 10.05 -19.25 15.65
C MET A 304 9.92 -20.76 15.75
N ALA A 305 9.57 -21.39 14.63
CA ALA A 305 9.71 -22.82 14.43
C ALA A 305 10.78 -23.11 13.39
N CYS A 306 11.67 -24.06 13.65
CA CYS A 306 12.65 -24.51 12.67
C CYS A 306 12.89 -26.01 12.73
N GLY A 307 13.27 -26.61 11.61
CA GLY A 307 13.47 -28.05 11.56
C GLY A 307 14.34 -28.50 10.40
N ILE A 308 14.74 -29.76 10.46
CA ILE A 308 15.53 -30.44 9.43
C ILE A 308 14.73 -31.61 8.89
N LEU A 309 14.49 -31.62 7.57
CA LEU A 309 13.91 -32.72 6.82
C LEU A 309 15.05 -33.62 6.27
N ASP A 310 14.99 -34.90 6.57
CA ASP A 310 15.75 -35.93 5.87
C ASP A 310 14.93 -36.42 4.67
N ILE A 311 15.41 -36.06 3.47
CA ILE A 311 14.70 -36.38 2.21
C ILE A 311 14.62 -37.89 1.97
N ALA A 312 15.61 -38.66 2.43
CA ALA A 312 15.68 -40.10 2.19
C ALA A 312 14.66 -40.89 3.03
N THR A 313 14.35 -40.41 4.22
CA THR A 313 13.51 -41.12 5.20
C THR A 313 12.17 -40.44 5.47
N GLY A 314 11.96 -39.19 5.00
CA GLY A 314 10.80 -38.38 5.37
C GLY A 314 10.77 -37.97 6.85
N SER A 315 11.89 -38.19 7.56
CA SER A 315 12.00 -37.86 8.99
C SER A 315 12.25 -36.36 9.18
N VAL A 316 11.56 -35.76 10.14
CA VAL A 316 11.69 -34.37 10.52
C VAL A 316 12.09 -34.24 11.98
N ARG A 317 13.12 -33.45 12.28
CA ARG A 317 13.40 -32.93 13.61
C ARG A 317 12.97 -31.48 13.65
N LEU A 318 12.10 -31.12 14.57
CA LEU A 318 11.49 -29.79 14.69
C LEU A 318 11.67 -29.25 16.11
N ALA A 319 12.02 -27.97 16.22
CA ALA A 319 11.96 -27.22 17.47
C ALA A 319 11.04 -26.01 17.29
N ASN A 320 10.22 -25.73 18.31
CA ASN A 320 9.25 -24.62 18.29
C ASN A 320 9.41 -23.78 19.56
N ALA A 321 9.75 -22.51 19.39
CA ALA A 321 9.89 -21.50 20.43
C ALA A 321 8.77 -20.46 20.32
N GLY A 322 7.65 -20.72 21.00
CA GLY A 322 6.51 -19.81 21.12
C GLY A 322 5.75 -19.54 19.84
N HIS A 323 6.01 -20.27 18.77
CA HIS A 323 5.30 -20.09 17.50
C HIS A 323 4.00 -20.89 17.48
N GLU A 324 3.02 -20.46 16.64
CA GLU A 324 1.78 -21.19 16.37
C GLU A 324 2.08 -22.67 16.12
N PRO A 325 1.25 -23.60 16.66
CA PRO A 325 1.52 -25.02 16.51
C PRO A 325 1.56 -25.48 15.05
N PRO A 326 2.72 -25.91 14.51
CA PRO A 326 2.78 -26.50 13.18
C PRO A 326 1.83 -27.70 13.05
N LEU A 327 1.22 -27.87 11.88
CA LEU A 327 0.24 -28.92 11.60
C LEU A 327 0.82 -29.96 10.63
N ILE A 328 0.81 -31.24 11.02
CA ILE A 328 1.07 -32.34 10.10
C ILE A 328 -0.27 -32.77 9.51
N HIS A 329 -0.41 -32.73 8.19
CA HIS A 329 -1.53 -33.30 7.45
C HIS A 329 -1.12 -34.67 6.91
N HIS A 330 -1.66 -35.70 7.49
CA HIS A 330 -1.39 -37.09 7.11
C HIS A 330 -2.15 -37.51 5.85
N THR A 331 -1.71 -38.61 5.24
CA THR A 331 -2.32 -39.15 4.00
C THR A 331 -3.74 -39.68 4.23
N ASP A 332 -4.12 -40.01 5.47
CA ASP A 332 -5.48 -40.41 5.86
C ASP A 332 -6.43 -39.22 6.08
N GLY A 333 -5.94 -37.98 5.89
CA GLY A 333 -6.68 -36.74 6.08
C GLY A 333 -6.69 -36.22 7.52
N SER A 334 -6.05 -36.91 8.46
CA SER A 334 -5.95 -36.45 9.85
C SER A 334 -4.91 -35.33 10.00
N PHE A 335 -5.11 -34.48 11.03
CA PHE A 335 -4.16 -33.40 11.37
C PHE A 335 -3.64 -33.63 12.79
N VAL A 336 -2.31 -33.46 12.93
CA VAL A 336 -1.62 -33.47 14.23
C VAL A 336 -0.93 -32.14 14.43
N ALA A 337 -1.18 -31.47 15.56
CA ALA A 337 -0.53 -30.21 15.92
C ALA A 337 0.69 -30.48 16.80
N ILE A 338 1.79 -29.76 16.57
CA ILE A 338 3.02 -29.84 17.35
C ILE A 338 3.12 -28.58 18.23
N PRO A 339 2.87 -28.69 19.55
CA PRO A 339 2.88 -27.52 20.43
C PRO A 339 4.28 -26.92 20.60
N ALA A 340 4.34 -25.63 20.95
CA ALA A 340 5.59 -25.01 21.34
C ALA A 340 6.16 -25.65 22.61
N SER A 341 7.48 -25.87 22.63
CA SER A 341 8.19 -26.44 23.78
C SER A 341 8.86 -25.40 24.66
N ALA A 342 9.00 -24.16 24.14
CA ALA A 342 9.67 -23.05 24.79
C ALA A 342 8.93 -21.74 24.52
N PRO A 343 9.09 -20.70 25.35
CA PRO A 343 8.57 -19.36 25.06
C PRO A 343 9.27 -18.73 23.84
N PRO A 344 8.71 -17.61 23.31
CA PRO A 344 9.34 -16.86 22.22
C PRO A 344 10.78 -16.45 22.51
N LEU A 345 11.59 -16.33 21.46
CA LEU A 345 12.99 -15.95 21.53
C LEU A 345 13.16 -14.46 21.88
N GLY A 346 14.19 -14.13 22.65
CA GLY A 346 14.52 -12.75 23.04
C GLY A 346 13.87 -12.29 24.35
N ILE A 347 13.02 -13.10 24.99
CA ILE A 347 12.36 -12.76 26.27
C ILE A 347 13.26 -13.11 27.46
N LEU A 348 13.81 -14.31 27.48
CA LEU A 348 14.66 -14.81 28.54
C LEU A 348 15.66 -15.83 27.99
N PRO A 349 16.86 -15.98 28.63
CA PRO A 349 17.82 -17.01 28.23
C PRO A 349 17.21 -18.42 28.30
N LEU A 350 17.40 -19.20 27.25
CA LEU A 350 16.89 -20.57 27.10
C LEU A 350 18.06 -21.51 26.78
N GLU A 351 18.05 -22.68 27.38
CA GLU A 351 18.97 -23.78 27.10
C GLU A 351 18.20 -24.93 26.40
N VAL A 352 18.92 -25.83 25.76
CA VAL A 352 18.35 -27.07 25.22
C VAL A 352 18.13 -28.07 26.36
N GLY A 353 16.95 -28.65 26.46
CA GLY A 353 16.68 -29.67 27.48
C GLY A 353 15.23 -29.75 27.94
N PRO A 354 14.96 -30.53 28.98
CA PRO A 354 13.60 -30.76 29.46
C PRO A 354 12.86 -29.49 29.93
N ASP A 355 13.59 -28.53 30.49
CA ASP A 355 13.08 -27.27 31.02
C ASP A 355 13.26 -26.09 30.03
N GLY A 356 13.67 -26.37 28.80
CA GLY A 356 13.92 -25.39 27.76
C GLY A 356 13.44 -25.83 26.39
N ILE A 357 14.24 -25.55 25.34
CA ILE A 357 13.90 -25.90 23.97
C ILE A 357 14.04 -27.41 23.77
N ARG A 358 12.96 -28.07 23.39
CA ARG A 358 12.92 -29.50 23.04
C ARG A 358 12.70 -29.69 21.56
N GLU A 359 13.28 -30.78 21.04
CA GLU A 359 13.06 -31.22 19.68
C GLU A 359 12.02 -32.33 19.64
N GLU A 360 11.11 -32.24 18.67
CA GLU A 360 10.18 -33.31 18.32
C GLU A 360 10.71 -34.03 17.08
N LEU A 361 10.75 -35.38 17.15
CA LEU A 361 11.16 -36.23 16.04
C LEU A 361 9.95 -37.02 15.55
N PHE A 362 9.62 -36.91 14.28
CA PHE A 362 8.51 -37.63 13.64
C PHE A 362 8.81 -37.88 12.15
N THR A 363 7.99 -38.73 11.51
CA THR A 363 8.02 -38.98 10.06
C THR A 363 6.79 -38.38 9.40
N LEU A 364 6.94 -37.88 8.18
CA LEU A 364 5.83 -37.34 7.42
C LEU A 364 4.94 -38.43 6.79
N ASP A 365 5.51 -39.61 6.51
CA ASP A 365 4.82 -40.79 5.97
C ASP A 365 3.92 -40.48 4.76
N GLY A 366 4.45 -39.72 3.81
CA GLY A 366 3.72 -39.21 2.66
C GLY A 366 2.86 -37.98 2.93
N GLY A 367 2.83 -37.47 4.16
CA GLY A 367 2.10 -36.27 4.57
C GLY A 367 2.82 -34.95 4.28
N THR A 368 2.30 -33.88 4.84
CA THR A 368 2.85 -32.52 4.69
C THR A 368 2.79 -31.80 6.03
N LEU A 369 3.90 -31.19 6.44
CA LEU A 369 3.97 -30.27 7.57
C LEU A 369 3.68 -28.85 7.09
N TYR A 370 2.78 -28.15 7.77
CA TYR A 370 2.47 -26.72 7.58
C TYR A 370 2.91 -25.93 8.79
N ILE A 371 3.64 -24.85 8.57
CA ILE A 371 3.97 -23.83 9.57
C ILE A 371 3.39 -22.52 9.05
N PHE A 372 2.73 -21.76 9.90
CA PHE A 372 2.06 -20.52 9.50
C PHE A 372 1.99 -19.54 10.66
N THR A 373 1.91 -18.24 10.34
CA THR A 373 1.76 -17.17 11.32
C THR A 373 0.29 -16.94 11.67
N ASP A 374 0.03 -16.22 12.77
CA ASP A 374 -1.32 -15.89 13.26
C ASP A 374 -2.12 -15.07 12.23
N GLY A 375 -1.46 -14.25 11.39
CA GLY A 375 -2.13 -13.55 10.30
C GLY A 375 -2.87 -14.46 9.31
N VAL A 376 -2.55 -15.77 9.27
CA VAL A 376 -3.32 -16.77 8.51
C VAL A 376 -4.64 -17.09 9.22
N THR A 377 -4.59 -17.40 10.51
CA THR A 377 -5.75 -17.82 11.30
C THR A 377 -6.64 -16.66 11.73
N GLU A 378 -6.06 -15.47 11.93
CA GLU A 378 -6.75 -14.22 12.20
C GLU A 378 -7.21 -13.50 10.91
N GLY A 379 -6.77 -13.99 9.75
CA GLY A 379 -7.16 -13.48 8.45
C GLY A 379 -8.65 -13.68 8.18
N ARG A 380 -9.26 -12.71 7.46
CA ARG A 380 -10.68 -12.75 7.11
C ARG A 380 -10.89 -13.33 5.72
N LEU A 381 -11.81 -14.25 5.63
CA LEU A 381 -12.35 -14.74 4.36
C LEU A 381 -13.17 -13.64 3.67
N THR A 382 -13.42 -13.79 2.37
CA THR A 382 -14.36 -12.95 1.60
C THR A 382 -15.76 -12.87 2.20
N SER A 383 -16.15 -13.86 3.01
CA SER A 383 -17.39 -13.87 3.79
C SER A 383 -17.37 -12.98 5.04
N GLY A 384 -16.24 -12.39 5.40
CA GLY A 384 -16.02 -11.63 6.63
C GLY A 384 -15.75 -12.49 7.88
N ARG A 385 -15.85 -13.82 7.79
CA ARG A 385 -15.50 -14.76 8.90
C ARG A 385 -13.97 -14.87 9.02
N LEU A 386 -13.45 -15.01 10.24
CA LEU A 386 -12.06 -15.41 10.47
C LEU A 386 -11.82 -16.79 9.87
N LEU A 387 -10.63 -17.02 9.32
CA LEU A 387 -10.28 -18.32 8.77
C LEU A 387 -10.22 -19.37 9.89
N ASP A 388 -9.59 -19.03 11.01
CA ASP A 388 -9.21 -19.90 12.12
C ASP A 388 -8.44 -21.19 11.71
N VAL A 389 -7.97 -21.96 12.68
CA VAL A 389 -7.22 -23.21 12.42
C VAL A 389 -8.08 -24.26 11.72
N ASP A 390 -9.37 -24.33 12.04
CA ASP A 390 -10.25 -25.32 11.44
C ASP A 390 -10.62 -24.99 10.01
N GLY A 391 -10.82 -23.70 9.70
CA GLY A 391 -10.97 -23.24 8.32
C GLY A 391 -9.72 -23.48 7.47
N PHE A 392 -8.51 -23.27 8.04
CA PHE A 392 -7.27 -23.63 7.37
C PHE A 392 -7.22 -25.13 7.03
N LYS A 393 -7.53 -26.02 8.01
CA LYS A 393 -7.61 -27.47 7.79
C LYS A 393 -8.66 -27.85 6.73
N GLU A 394 -9.82 -27.17 6.71
CA GLU A 394 -10.86 -27.40 5.69
C GLU A 394 -10.31 -27.10 4.29
N ILE A 395 -9.65 -25.94 4.08
CA ILE A 395 -9.11 -25.58 2.77
C ILE A 395 -8.03 -26.58 2.34
N ILE A 396 -7.09 -26.92 3.23
CA ILE A 396 -6.01 -27.88 2.92
C ILE A 396 -6.60 -29.26 2.56
N SER A 397 -7.63 -29.72 3.30
CA SER A 397 -8.29 -31.02 3.02
C SER A 397 -9.01 -31.02 1.68
N CYS A 398 -9.70 -29.94 1.31
CA CYS A 398 -10.36 -29.81 0.01
C CYS A 398 -9.37 -29.90 -1.17
N HIS A 399 -8.11 -29.53 -0.92
CA HIS A 399 -7.05 -29.52 -1.93
C HIS A 399 -5.99 -30.62 -1.69
N ALA A 400 -6.33 -31.66 -0.93
CA ALA A 400 -5.39 -32.72 -0.54
C ALA A 400 -4.69 -33.41 -1.72
N GLY A 401 -5.31 -33.46 -2.91
CA GLY A 401 -4.73 -34.00 -4.13
C GLY A 401 -3.71 -33.11 -4.84
N ASP A 402 -3.64 -31.83 -4.48
CA ASP A 402 -2.79 -30.83 -5.13
C ASP A 402 -1.38 -30.83 -4.54
N LYS A 403 -0.44 -30.17 -5.23
CA LYS A 403 0.91 -29.92 -4.70
C LYS A 403 0.83 -28.93 -3.54
N ALA A 404 1.81 -29.00 -2.63
CA ALA A 404 1.85 -28.12 -1.47
C ALA A 404 1.76 -26.62 -1.85
N ALA A 405 2.44 -26.19 -2.91
CA ALA A 405 2.41 -24.81 -3.40
C ALA A 405 0.99 -24.38 -3.84
N GLU A 406 0.23 -25.26 -4.51
CA GLU A 406 -1.13 -25.00 -4.97
C GLU A 406 -2.09 -24.92 -3.76
N ARG A 407 -1.91 -25.79 -2.76
CA ARG A 407 -2.67 -25.77 -1.49
C ARG A 407 -2.47 -24.47 -0.73
N ILE A 408 -1.22 -23.99 -0.59
CA ILE A 408 -0.91 -22.69 0.01
C ILE A 408 -1.57 -21.57 -0.79
N GLN A 409 -1.48 -21.60 -2.12
CA GLN A 409 -2.08 -20.59 -2.97
C GLN A 409 -3.60 -20.51 -2.82
N SER A 410 -4.27 -21.67 -2.61
CA SER A 410 -5.71 -21.70 -2.34
C SER A 410 -6.08 -21.01 -1.02
N VAL A 411 -5.27 -21.18 0.04
CA VAL A 411 -5.45 -20.46 1.30
C VAL A 411 -5.29 -18.95 1.09
N VAL A 412 -4.20 -18.55 0.44
CA VAL A 412 -3.89 -17.13 0.14
C VAL A 412 -5.00 -16.47 -0.67
N THR A 413 -5.53 -17.17 -1.68
CA THR A 413 -6.59 -16.65 -2.53
C THR A 413 -7.88 -16.39 -1.75
N GLN A 414 -8.22 -17.24 -0.79
CA GLN A 414 -9.41 -17.05 0.04
C GLN A 414 -9.23 -15.91 1.07
N LEU A 415 -8.01 -15.64 1.52
CA LEU A 415 -7.67 -14.53 2.41
C LEU A 415 -7.50 -13.19 1.68
N GLY A 416 -7.16 -13.21 0.38
CA GLY A 416 -6.87 -12.00 -0.40
C GLY A 416 -8.06 -11.36 -1.12
N GLY A 417 -9.28 -11.93 -1.04
CA GLY A 417 -10.41 -11.59 -1.92
C GLY A 417 -11.18 -10.32 -1.59
N SER A 418 -10.92 -9.62 -0.50
CA SER A 418 -11.81 -8.54 -0.04
C SER A 418 -11.34 -7.10 -0.34
N GLY A 419 -10.20 -6.88 -0.97
CA GLY A 419 -9.70 -5.50 -1.20
C GLY A 419 -9.51 -4.66 0.07
N GLU A 420 -9.74 -5.24 1.23
CA GLU A 420 -9.50 -4.64 2.53
C GLU A 420 -8.01 -4.73 2.89
N GLN A 421 -7.52 -3.70 3.54
CA GLN A 421 -6.16 -3.64 4.04
C GLN A 421 -5.95 -4.82 5.02
N ARG A 422 -4.95 -5.65 4.77
CA ARG A 422 -4.59 -6.76 5.66
C ARG A 422 -4.25 -6.21 7.03
N HIS A 423 -4.68 -6.90 8.09
CA HIS A 423 -4.41 -6.49 9.47
C HIS A 423 -3.07 -7.01 9.98
N ASP A 424 -2.60 -8.15 9.45
CA ASP A 424 -1.32 -8.76 9.79
C ASP A 424 -0.65 -9.44 8.60
N ASP A 425 0.65 -9.72 8.73
CA ASP A 425 1.45 -10.44 7.75
C ASP A 425 0.95 -11.88 7.62
N ILE A 426 0.89 -12.40 6.40
CA ILE A 426 0.46 -13.77 6.11
C ILE A 426 1.66 -14.55 5.62
N THR A 427 2.13 -15.49 6.42
CA THR A 427 3.24 -16.35 6.06
C THR A 427 2.90 -17.81 6.25
N ILE A 428 3.13 -18.63 5.22
CA ILE A 428 2.91 -20.08 5.23
C ILE A 428 4.12 -20.77 4.64
N LEU A 429 4.60 -21.80 5.31
CA LEU A 429 5.63 -22.73 4.84
C LEU A 429 5.06 -24.14 4.84
N ALA A 430 5.23 -24.87 3.75
CA ALA A 430 4.89 -26.29 3.66
C ALA A 430 6.15 -27.11 3.39
N VAL A 431 6.29 -28.21 4.13
CA VAL A 431 7.33 -29.22 3.99
C VAL A 431 6.65 -30.54 3.65
N GLU A 432 6.82 -30.99 2.39
CA GLU A 432 6.14 -32.17 1.85
C GLU A 432 7.10 -33.38 1.87
N ASP A 433 6.60 -34.55 2.22
CA ASP A 433 7.39 -35.78 2.11
C ASP A 433 7.71 -36.07 0.63
N PRO A 434 9.00 -36.17 0.24
CA PRO A 434 9.38 -36.49 -1.13
C PRO A 434 8.91 -37.87 -1.58
N SER A 435 8.65 -38.81 -0.63
CA SER A 435 8.14 -40.14 -0.93
C SER A 435 6.65 -40.13 -1.29
N ARG A 436 5.98 -38.98 -1.07
CA ARG A 436 4.61 -38.79 -1.52
C ARG A 436 4.60 -38.98 -3.03
N ARG A 437 4.27 -40.20 -3.45
CA ARG A 437 3.89 -40.45 -4.83
C ARG A 437 2.70 -39.55 -5.08
N THR A 438 2.87 -38.55 -5.95
CA THR A 438 1.77 -37.91 -6.64
C THR A 438 1.09 -39.03 -7.44
N THR A 439 0.34 -39.85 -6.76
CA THR A 439 -0.76 -40.52 -7.38
C THR A 439 -1.68 -39.38 -7.77
N HIS A 440 -1.49 -38.87 -8.99
CA HIS A 440 -2.58 -38.29 -9.74
C HIS A 440 -3.64 -39.41 -9.88
N THR A 441 -4.20 -39.88 -8.80
CA THR A 441 -5.56 -40.35 -8.76
C THR A 441 -6.36 -39.06 -8.89
N HIS A 442 -6.46 -38.59 -10.17
CA HIS A 442 -7.70 -38.03 -10.58
C HIS A 442 -8.77 -39.00 -10.06
N THR A 443 -9.40 -38.70 -8.95
CA THR A 443 -10.74 -39.15 -8.71
C THR A 443 -11.53 -38.42 -9.79
N ALA A 444 -11.44 -38.98 -11.00
CA ALA A 444 -12.34 -38.65 -12.05
C ALA A 444 -13.71 -38.92 -11.46
N CYS A 445 -14.46 -37.87 -11.23
CA CYS A 445 -15.88 -37.98 -11.01
C CYS A 445 -16.41 -38.86 -12.13
N GLY A 446 -16.86 -40.07 -11.86
CA GLY A 446 -17.37 -41.09 -12.74
C GLY A 446 -16.72 -41.18 -14.12
N SER A 447 -16.39 -42.34 -14.59
CA SER A 447 -15.70 -42.58 -15.87
C SER A 447 -16.40 -42.00 -17.11
N GLU A 448 -17.67 -41.56 -17.00
CA GLU A 448 -18.46 -40.95 -18.05
C GLU A 448 -18.96 -39.56 -17.65
N PRO A 449 -18.95 -38.56 -18.56
CA PRO A 449 -19.55 -37.24 -18.31
C PRO A 449 -21.07 -37.38 -18.08
N LEU A 450 -21.62 -36.62 -17.12
CA LEU A 450 -23.06 -36.52 -16.91
C LEU A 450 -23.75 -35.95 -18.15
N VAL A 451 -23.10 -35.00 -18.78
CA VAL A 451 -23.52 -34.35 -20.02
C VAL A 451 -22.30 -34.10 -20.90
N SER A 452 -22.42 -34.43 -22.19
CA SER A 452 -21.43 -34.12 -23.21
C SER A 452 -22.14 -33.44 -24.39
N LEU A 453 -21.72 -32.24 -24.73
CA LEU A 453 -22.27 -31.45 -25.83
C LEU A 453 -21.16 -31.02 -26.78
N THR A 454 -21.26 -31.46 -28.04
CA THR A 454 -20.43 -30.91 -29.12
C THR A 454 -21.23 -29.86 -29.88
N PHE A 455 -20.65 -28.68 -30.08
CA PHE A 455 -21.31 -27.55 -30.71
C PHE A 455 -20.37 -26.82 -31.68
N PRO A 456 -20.90 -26.24 -32.77
CA PRO A 456 -20.13 -25.37 -33.66
C PRO A 456 -19.62 -24.14 -32.91
N ALA A 457 -18.37 -23.73 -33.12
CA ALA A 457 -17.75 -22.57 -32.48
C ALA A 457 -18.29 -21.24 -33.05
N ARG A 458 -19.61 -21.01 -32.92
CA ARG A 458 -20.34 -19.84 -33.42
C ARG A 458 -21.06 -19.12 -32.27
N ALA A 459 -21.19 -17.80 -32.40
CA ALA A 459 -21.82 -16.98 -31.35
C ALA A 459 -23.27 -17.38 -31.05
N GLU A 460 -23.99 -17.91 -32.03
CA GLU A 460 -25.40 -18.36 -31.92
C GLU A 460 -25.55 -19.55 -30.99
N GLU A 461 -24.53 -20.41 -30.89
CA GLU A 461 -24.53 -21.60 -30.05
C GLU A 461 -24.21 -21.33 -28.57
N LEU A 462 -23.77 -20.13 -28.22
CA LEU A 462 -23.43 -19.79 -26.82
C LEU A 462 -24.67 -19.74 -25.91
N HIS A 463 -25.85 -19.44 -26.45
CA HIS A 463 -27.09 -19.41 -25.67
C HIS A 463 -27.54 -20.81 -25.25
N PRO A 464 -27.66 -21.81 -26.16
CA PRO A 464 -27.92 -23.19 -25.80
C PRO A 464 -26.94 -23.77 -24.79
N VAL A 465 -25.63 -23.49 -24.92
CA VAL A 465 -24.59 -23.92 -23.97
C VAL A 465 -24.85 -23.36 -22.56
N ARG A 466 -25.20 -22.08 -22.44
CA ARG A 466 -25.50 -21.46 -21.15
C ARG A 466 -26.74 -22.04 -20.47
N GLU A 467 -27.78 -22.35 -21.24
CA GLU A 467 -28.97 -23.01 -20.71
C GLU A 467 -28.65 -24.42 -20.22
N LEU A 468 -27.90 -25.21 -20.99
CA LEU A 468 -27.46 -26.54 -20.60
C LEU A 468 -26.65 -26.53 -19.29
N VAL A 469 -25.72 -25.57 -19.14
CA VAL A 469 -24.94 -25.41 -17.91
C VAL A 469 -25.86 -25.09 -16.74
N ARG A 470 -26.85 -24.19 -16.91
CA ARG A 470 -27.81 -23.85 -15.86
C ARG A 470 -28.63 -25.06 -15.42
N GLU A 471 -29.23 -25.76 -16.37
CA GLU A 471 -30.05 -26.95 -16.09
C GLU A 471 -29.23 -28.05 -15.40
N THR A 472 -28.00 -28.27 -15.83
CA THR A 472 -27.10 -29.25 -15.22
C THR A 472 -26.70 -28.86 -13.80
N CYS A 473 -26.43 -27.56 -13.54
CA CYS A 473 -26.15 -27.07 -12.18
C CYS A 473 -27.36 -27.27 -11.25
N GLU A 474 -28.58 -27.00 -11.72
CA GLU A 474 -29.81 -27.21 -10.95
C GLU A 474 -30.04 -28.70 -10.63
N GLN A 475 -29.84 -29.58 -11.62
CA GLN A 475 -29.94 -31.05 -11.44
C GLN A 475 -28.91 -31.56 -10.43
N CYS A 476 -27.71 -30.97 -10.37
CA CYS A 476 -26.66 -31.32 -9.42
C CYS A 476 -26.86 -30.72 -8.02
N GLY A 477 -27.90 -29.91 -7.80
CA GLY A 477 -28.20 -29.28 -6.52
C GLY A 477 -27.30 -28.09 -6.17
N CYS A 478 -26.74 -27.40 -7.17
CA CYS A 478 -25.96 -26.18 -6.95
C CYS A 478 -26.85 -25.04 -6.42
N PRO A 479 -26.34 -24.23 -5.47
CA PRO A 479 -27.03 -23.01 -5.07
C PRO A 479 -27.30 -22.08 -6.26
N PRO A 480 -28.47 -21.41 -6.37
CA PRO A 480 -28.84 -20.60 -7.53
C PRO A 480 -27.85 -19.49 -7.87
N ALA A 481 -27.24 -18.85 -6.87
CA ALA A 481 -26.22 -17.82 -7.09
C ALA A 481 -24.97 -18.40 -7.74
N MET A 482 -24.50 -19.56 -7.27
CA MET A 482 -23.36 -20.27 -7.84
C MET A 482 -23.65 -20.78 -9.26
N ALA A 483 -24.85 -21.28 -9.52
CA ALA A 483 -25.24 -21.69 -10.87
C ALA A 483 -25.15 -20.53 -11.85
N GLN A 484 -25.52 -19.32 -11.43
CA GLN A 484 -25.40 -18.11 -12.26
C GLN A 484 -23.93 -17.75 -12.53
N ASP A 485 -23.07 -17.82 -11.54
CA ASP A 485 -21.63 -17.59 -11.68
C ASP A 485 -20.99 -18.61 -12.63
N LEU A 486 -21.34 -19.90 -12.50
CA LEU A 486 -20.85 -20.95 -13.39
C LEU A 486 -21.30 -20.74 -14.85
N VAL A 487 -22.52 -20.33 -15.08
CA VAL A 487 -23.03 -19.98 -16.42
C VAL A 487 -22.21 -18.84 -17.03
N ILE A 488 -21.82 -17.84 -16.22
CA ILE A 488 -20.97 -16.73 -16.68
C ILE A 488 -19.58 -17.25 -17.03
N ALA A 489 -18.92 -17.99 -16.14
CA ALA A 489 -17.57 -18.47 -16.34
C ALA A 489 -17.45 -19.40 -17.55
N ILE A 490 -18.35 -20.38 -17.67
CA ILE A 490 -18.35 -21.30 -18.82
C ILE A 490 -18.73 -20.56 -20.10
N GLY A 491 -19.70 -19.61 -20.04
CA GLY A 491 -20.04 -18.76 -21.17
C GLY A 491 -18.85 -17.95 -21.70
N GLU A 492 -18.03 -17.38 -20.81
CA GLU A 492 -16.80 -16.67 -21.18
C GLU A 492 -15.73 -17.62 -21.77
N ALA A 493 -15.56 -18.82 -21.20
CA ALA A 493 -14.65 -19.81 -21.75
C ALA A 493 -15.03 -20.23 -23.18
N CYS A 494 -16.30 -20.52 -23.42
CA CYS A 494 -16.81 -20.82 -24.77
C CYS A 494 -16.68 -19.62 -25.72
N GLN A 495 -16.96 -18.40 -25.24
CA GLN A 495 -16.80 -17.18 -26.03
C GLN A 495 -15.35 -16.93 -26.43
N ASN A 496 -14.37 -17.28 -25.57
CA ASN A 496 -12.96 -17.19 -25.89
C ASN A 496 -12.59 -18.15 -27.04
N ILE A 497 -13.13 -19.36 -27.08
CA ILE A 497 -12.93 -20.28 -28.22
C ILE A 497 -13.50 -19.67 -29.50
N VAL A 498 -14.74 -19.20 -29.48
CA VAL A 498 -15.39 -18.59 -30.65
C VAL A 498 -14.61 -17.38 -31.18
N ARG A 499 -14.09 -16.52 -30.29
CA ARG A 499 -13.40 -15.27 -30.69
C ARG A 499 -11.94 -15.45 -31.08
N HIS A 500 -11.25 -16.38 -30.44
CA HIS A 500 -9.80 -16.45 -30.51
C HIS A 500 -9.26 -17.73 -31.12
N ALA A 501 -9.91 -18.86 -30.88
CA ALA A 501 -9.43 -20.15 -31.38
C ALA A 501 -9.77 -20.36 -32.87
N TYR A 502 -10.92 -19.89 -33.32
CA TYR A 502 -11.42 -20.07 -34.70
C TYR A 502 -11.69 -18.74 -35.43
N LYS A 503 -10.88 -17.71 -35.17
CA LYS A 503 -11.07 -16.35 -35.69
C LYS A 503 -11.19 -16.25 -37.23
N ASP A 504 -10.59 -17.22 -37.97
CA ASP A 504 -10.53 -17.23 -39.44
C ASP A 504 -11.00 -18.58 -40.05
N VAL A 505 -11.75 -19.40 -39.29
CA VAL A 505 -12.20 -20.73 -39.69
C VAL A 505 -13.69 -20.89 -39.41
N ASP A 506 -14.50 -21.13 -40.46
CA ASP A 506 -15.97 -21.24 -40.38
C ASP A 506 -16.48 -22.57 -39.79
N ASP A 507 -15.69 -23.63 -39.73
CA ASP A 507 -16.07 -25.00 -39.39
C ASP A 507 -15.41 -25.51 -38.09
N GLY A 508 -15.17 -24.62 -37.08
CA GLY A 508 -14.65 -25.02 -35.78
C GLY A 508 -15.72 -25.69 -34.90
N GLU A 509 -15.33 -26.77 -34.21
CA GLU A 509 -16.20 -27.42 -33.20
C GLU A 509 -15.52 -27.41 -31.84
N ALA A 510 -16.34 -27.30 -30.77
CA ALA A 510 -15.92 -27.46 -29.40
C ALA A 510 -16.81 -28.45 -28.67
N THR A 511 -16.23 -29.23 -27.75
CA THR A 511 -16.97 -30.18 -26.90
C THR A 511 -16.88 -29.74 -25.44
N LEU A 512 -18.04 -29.60 -24.79
CA LEU A 512 -18.18 -29.36 -23.38
C LEU A 512 -18.65 -30.63 -22.66
N ASP A 513 -17.79 -31.19 -21.82
CA ASP A 513 -18.14 -32.30 -20.93
C ASP A 513 -18.39 -31.73 -19.53
N ILE A 514 -19.52 -32.07 -18.93
CA ILE A 514 -19.88 -31.72 -17.56
C ILE A 514 -19.93 -32.97 -16.70
N ARG A 515 -19.24 -32.97 -15.56
CA ARG A 515 -19.26 -34.02 -14.56
C ARG A 515 -19.69 -33.46 -13.22
N CYS A 516 -20.45 -34.22 -12.47
CA CYS A 516 -20.91 -33.84 -11.14
C CYS A 516 -20.73 -35.02 -10.19
N GLY A 517 -20.17 -34.78 -9.00
CA GLY A 517 -20.02 -35.81 -7.95
C GLY A 517 -19.45 -35.18 -6.68
N ASP A 518 -19.81 -35.77 -5.52
CA ASP A 518 -19.26 -35.49 -4.19
C ASP A 518 -19.00 -34.01 -3.86
N GLY A 519 -19.99 -33.14 -4.17
CA GLY A 519 -19.87 -31.71 -3.86
C GLY A 519 -18.98 -30.92 -4.82
N MET A 520 -18.72 -31.43 -6.02
CA MET A 520 -17.98 -30.69 -7.04
C MET A 520 -18.65 -30.79 -8.43
N MET A 521 -18.46 -29.77 -9.24
CA MET A 521 -18.71 -29.78 -10.69
C MET A 521 -17.42 -29.58 -11.46
N GLU A 522 -17.21 -30.42 -12.48
CA GLU A 522 -16.11 -30.33 -13.41
C GLU A 522 -16.64 -30.04 -14.81
N PHE A 523 -16.07 -29.04 -15.44
CA PHE A 523 -16.34 -28.63 -16.83
C PHE A 523 -15.06 -28.82 -17.64
N CYS A 524 -15.13 -29.58 -18.71
CA CYS A 524 -14.00 -29.83 -19.58
C CYS A 524 -14.35 -29.37 -20.99
N LEU A 525 -13.71 -28.31 -21.44
CA LEU A 525 -13.94 -27.73 -22.75
C LEU A 525 -12.78 -28.09 -23.67
N THR A 526 -13.07 -28.82 -24.76
CA THR A 526 -12.06 -29.32 -25.71
C THR A 526 -12.32 -28.74 -27.08
N ASP A 527 -11.29 -28.27 -27.77
CA ASP A 527 -11.33 -27.79 -29.16
C ASP A 527 -10.18 -28.37 -29.98
N ALA A 528 -10.26 -28.26 -31.31
CA ALA A 528 -9.25 -28.75 -32.25
C ALA A 528 -8.37 -27.62 -32.83
N ALA A 529 -8.47 -26.40 -32.29
CA ALA A 529 -7.68 -25.24 -32.74
C ALA A 529 -6.19 -25.41 -32.43
N PRO A 530 -5.30 -24.60 -33.03
CA PRO A 530 -3.87 -24.64 -32.73
C PRO A 530 -3.62 -24.44 -31.22
N PRO A 531 -2.59 -25.08 -30.64
CA PRO A 531 -2.29 -24.98 -29.22
C PRO A 531 -2.10 -23.53 -28.78
N VAL A 532 -2.76 -23.17 -27.69
CA VAL A 532 -2.67 -21.83 -27.09
C VAL A 532 -1.35 -21.69 -26.32
N ASP A 533 -0.68 -20.57 -26.52
CA ASP A 533 0.50 -20.17 -25.74
C ASP A 533 0.07 -19.84 -24.30
N GLN A 534 0.38 -20.75 -23.38
CA GLN A 534 -0.02 -20.64 -21.97
C GLN A 534 0.52 -19.37 -21.27
N GLU A 535 1.62 -18.80 -21.74
CA GLU A 535 2.14 -17.55 -21.18
C GLU A 535 1.27 -16.33 -21.51
N LYS A 536 0.54 -16.38 -22.62
CA LYS A 536 -0.37 -15.30 -23.06
C LYS A 536 -1.76 -15.36 -22.42
N VAL A 537 -2.09 -16.48 -21.78
CA VAL A 537 -3.43 -16.72 -21.18
C VAL A 537 -3.41 -16.58 -19.66
N LYS A 538 -2.30 -16.14 -19.06
CA LYS A 538 -2.22 -15.85 -17.62
C LYS A 538 -3.17 -14.70 -17.27
N PRO A 539 -3.94 -14.81 -16.16
CA PRO A 539 -4.81 -13.73 -15.69
C PRO A 539 -3.96 -12.51 -15.34
N VAL A 540 -4.06 -11.45 -16.14
CA VAL A 540 -3.43 -10.15 -15.87
C VAL A 540 -4.55 -9.17 -15.58
N TRP A 541 -4.63 -8.69 -14.34
CA TRP A 541 -5.57 -7.63 -13.97
C TRP A 541 -5.14 -6.31 -14.61
N PRO A 542 -5.91 -5.75 -15.55
CA PRO A 542 -5.55 -4.48 -16.16
C PRO A 542 -5.66 -3.35 -15.15
N LYS A 543 -4.68 -2.45 -15.14
CA LYS A 543 -4.71 -1.21 -14.34
C LYS A 543 -5.83 -0.24 -14.77
N GLU A 544 -6.35 -0.39 -15.99
CA GLU A 544 -7.50 0.33 -16.54
C GLU A 544 -8.45 -0.66 -17.22
N ILE A 545 -9.77 -0.48 -17.01
CA ILE A 545 -10.81 -1.36 -17.56
C ILE A 545 -10.96 -1.06 -19.06
N HIS A 546 -10.39 -1.92 -19.90
CA HIS A 546 -10.67 -1.90 -21.34
C HIS A 546 -11.65 -3.01 -21.73
N PRO A 547 -12.60 -2.77 -22.64
CA PRO A 547 -13.48 -3.81 -23.15
C PRO A 547 -12.66 -4.87 -23.90
N GLY A 548 -12.59 -6.11 -23.37
CA GLY A 548 -12.02 -7.26 -24.07
C GLY A 548 -10.91 -8.05 -23.35
N GLY A 549 -10.50 -7.70 -22.09
CA GLY A 549 -9.44 -8.41 -21.36
C GLY A 549 -9.87 -9.12 -20.06
N LEU A 550 -11.12 -9.02 -19.67
CA LEU A 550 -11.61 -9.46 -18.35
C LEU A 550 -12.06 -10.93 -18.29
N GLY A 551 -12.28 -11.60 -19.42
CA GLY A 551 -12.88 -12.94 -19.47
C GLY A 551 -12.04 -14.00 -18.75
N VAL A 552 -10.72 -14.03 -18.96
CA VAL A 552 -9.81 -14.99 -18.30
C VAL A 552 -9.77 -14.75 -16.80
N CYS A 553 -9.68 -13.48 -16.35
CA CYS A 553 -9.71 -13.11 -14.95
C CYS A 553 -11.03 -13.52 -14.28
N LEU A 554 -12.16 -13.37 -14.99
CA LEU A 554 -13.49 -13.74 -14.50
C LEU A 554 -13.61 -15.27 -14.31
N ILE A 555 -13.11 -16.06 -15.27
CA ILE A 555 -13.06 -17.52 -15.15
C ILE A 555 -12.26 -17.94 -13.91
N HIS A 556 -11.06 -17.39 -13.73
CA HIS A 556 -10.21 -17.70 -12.58
C HIS A 556 -10.77 -17.21 -11.24
N ASN A 557 -11.62 -16.18 -11.25
CA ASN A 557 -12.25 -15.67 -10.02
C ASN A 557 -13.47 -16.52 -9.59
N ILE A 558 -14.16 -17.12 -10.53
CA ILE A 558 -15.36 -17.93 -10.28
C ILE A 558 -15.00 -19.38 -10.00
N MET A 559 -14.06 -19.95 -10.75
CA MET A 559 -13.66 -21.34 -10.64
C MET A 559 -12.59 -21.55 -9.58
N ASP A 560 -12.69 -22.64 -8.83
CA ASP A 560 -11.68 -23.00 -7.81
C ASP A 560 -10.43 -23.62 -8.46
N ARG A 561 -10.55 -24.18 -9.69
CA ARG A 561 -9.43 -24.67 -10.52
C ARG A 561 -9.67 -24.39 -11.97
N VAL A 562 -8.60 -23.98 -12.68
CA VAL A 562 -8.57 -23.77 -14.12
C VAL A 562 -7.25 -24.32 -14.66
N GLU A 563 -7.31 -25.35 -15.47
CA GLU A 563 -6.14 -26.08 -15.97
C GLU A 563 -6.18 -26.21 -17.49
N TYR A 564 -5.08 -25.90 -18.15
CA TYR A 564 -4.88 -26.16 -19.60
C TYR A 564 -4.16 -27.51 -19.75
N LEU A 565 -4.86 -28.51 -20.24
CA LEU A 565 -4.38 -29.87 -20.42
C LEU A 565 -4.11 -30.18 -21.89
N PRO A 566 -3.23 -31.14 -22.21
CA PRO A 566 -3.11 -31.62 -23.57
C PRO A 566 -4.40 -32.29 -24.04
N ALA A 567 -4.82 -31.99 -25.27
CA ALA A 567 -6.02 -32.63 -25.82
C ALA A 567 -5.79 -34.15 -26.01
N PRO A 568 -6.81 -35.00 -25.81
CA PRO A 568 -6.69 -36.45 -25.93
C PRO A 568 -6.21 -36.93 -27.29
N SER A 569 -6.50 -36.16 -28.33
CA SER A 569 -6.06 -36.43 -29.73
C SER A 569 -4.62 -36.04 -30.03
N GLY A 570 -3.92 -35.41 -29.06
CA GLY A 570 -2.59 -34.82 -29.26
C GLY A 570 -2.60 -33.56 -30.14
N ARG A 571 -3.78 -33.09 -30.59
CA ARG A 571 -4.00 -31.82 -31.32
C ARG A 571 -5.17 -31.09 -30.72
N GLY A 572 -5.06 -29.76 -30.60
CA GLY A 572 -6.11 -28.91 -29.98
C GLY A 572 -5.80 -28.51 -28.55
N ASN A 573 -6.79 -27.90 -27.90
CA ASN A 573 -6.71 -27.42 -26.54
C ASN A 573 -7.75 -28.11 -25.67
N ARG A 574 -7.45 -28.26 -24.40
CA ARG A 574 -8.37 -28.78 -23.38
C ARG A 574 -8.28 -27.92 -22.14
N LEU A 575 -9.38 -27.22 -21.82
CA LEU A 575 -9.54 -26.39 -20.64
C LEU A 575 -10.41 -27.13 -19.63
N ARG A 576 -9.84 -27.46 -18.46
CA ARG A 576 -10.53 -28.08 -17.34
C ARG A 576 -10.80 -27.03 -16.29
N MET A 577 -12.05 -26.91 -15.84
CA MET A 577 -12.53 -25.97 -14.84
C MET A 577 -13.31 -26.72 -13.79
N VAL A 578 -13.02 -26.48 -12.50
CA VAL A 578 -13.65 -27.18 -11.37
C VAL A 578 -14.19 -26.18 -10.37
N LYS A 579 -15.40 -26.45 -9.87
CA LYS A 579 -16.02 -25.71 -8.77
C LYS A 579 -16.50 -26.66 -7.69
N PHE A 580 -16.13 -26.39 -6.43
CA PHE A 580 -16.59 -27.14 -5.26
C PHE A 580 -17.80 -26.45 -4.63
N PHE A 581 -18.74 -27.23 -4.12
CA PHE A 581 -19.91 -26.73 -3.39
C PHE A 581 -20.39 -27.73 -2.34
N LYS A 582 -20.95 -27.22 -1.23
CA LYS A 582 -21.63 -28.05 -0.23
C LYS A 582 -23.08 -28.23 -0.68
N ARG A 583 -23.54 -29.50 -0.75
CA ARG A 583 -24.97 -29.83 -0.96
C ARG A 583 -25.80 -29.41 0.21
#